data_0ecf40b3ed0bbc426883dbaaa8757f7f
#
_entry.id   0ecf40b3ed0bbc426883dbaaa8757f7f
#
_cell.length_a   1.000
_cell.length_b   1.000
_cell.length_c   1.000
_cell.angle_alpha   90.00
_cell.angle_beta   90.00
_cell.angle_gamma   90.00
#
_symmetry.space_group_name_H-M   'P 1'
#
loop_
_entity.id
_entity.type
_entity.pdbx_description
1 polymer ?
#
loop_
_entity_poly.entity_id
_entity_poly.type
_entity_poly.pdbx_seq_one_letter_code
_entity_poly.pdbx_strand_id
1 'polypeptide(L)'
;MPSNFEISRRQALAGLAVVPLVSCTGAMSGPASQVVDAGSANGTYPKPSLNTLAQRRDRYFGTAIASTPGRTDAGSVQNPRYTDLIKAECGMVVPENEMKWQTVRPTPDTYDFSRMDDIAAWATANDMAVRGHTLLWHRPQWFPDWLNTYDFGANPVTEAERLVTEHIRKVTDRYDGLITSYDVVNEAIDHDRNSPIETSLSRAMGSPEAVIDLAFNVAREQLPNGQLVYNDYMSWEPAHRKHCDDVLRLLEGMKRRGTPVDALGIQSHIEMFEIDPATGVGPYAEREWRQFLDEVTGMGLRLLITEFDVKDKALPATVAERDQTIADYTRRYFDVMLDYDDHLDDILAWGMVDKFNWLQYFDPAKRADGLEVRGTPYSSAYEAKAMRTAIAEALATAA
;
A
#
# COMPACT_ATOMS: atom_id res chain seq x y z
N MET A 1 16.99 -6.77 27.54
CA MET A 1 16.38 -8.09 27.22
C MET A 1 15.82 -7.95 25.82
N PRO A 2 16.26 -8.70 24.82
CA PRO A 2 15.73 -8.56 23.46
C PRO A 2 14.39 -9.30 23.36
N SER A 3 13.36 -8.61 22.93
CA SER A 3 12.07 -9.24 22.59
C SER A 3 12.14 -9.74 21.14
N ASN A 4 12.26 -11.04 20.99
CA ASN A 4 12.14 -11.73 19.71
C ASN A 4 10.69 -11.61 19.19
N PHE A 5 10.47 -10.83 18.15
CA PHE A 5 9.22 -10.85 17.37
C PHE A 5 9.36 -11.88 16.25
N GLU A 6 9.13 -13.14 16.58
CA GLU A 6 8.85 -14.16 15.57
C GLU A 6 7.35 -14.16 15.24
N ILE A 7 6.99 -13.58 14.11
CA ILE A 7 5.65 -13.77 13.54
C ILE A 7 5.62 -15.16 12.91
N SER A 8 4.97 -16.11 13.60
CA SER A 8 4.83 -17.47 13.13
C SER A 8 3.99 -17.55 11.85
N ARG A 9 4.54 -18.17 10.80
CA ARG A 9 3.93 -18.49 9.49
C ARG A 9 2.60 -19.27 9.57
N ARG A 10 2.21 -19.75 10.74
CA ARG A 10 1.05 -20.64 10.92
C ARG A 10 -0.30 -19.94 11.04
N GLN A 11 -0.35 -18.64 11.17
CA GLN A 11 -1.62 -17.93 11.41
C GLN A 11 -2.35 -17.45 10.16
N ALA A 12 -1.76 -17.53 8.99
CA ALA A 12 -2.39 -17.12 7.74
C ALA A 12 -3.17 -18.22 6.99
N LEU A 13 -3.18 -19.47 7.49
CA LEU A 13 -3.73 -20.64 6.77
C LEU A 13 -4.73 -21.51 7.56
N ALA A 14 -5.28 -21.04 8.67
CA ALA A 14 -6.25 -21.79 9.46
C ALA A 14 -7.68 -21.25 9.31
N GLY A 15 -8.41 -21.78 8.33
CA GLY A 15 -9.82 -21.40 8.11
C GLY A 15 -10.59 -22.30 7.13
N LEU A 16 -10.27 -23.59 7.05
CA LEU A 16 -11.13 -24.58 6.38
C LEU A 16 -11.52 -25.66 7.40
N ALA A 17 -12.61 -25.41 8.14
CA ALA A 17 -13.29 -26.43 8.92
C ALA A 17 -14.38 -27.07 8.04
N VAL A 18 -14.18 -28.33 7.70
CA VAL A 18 -15.21 -29.20 7.11
C VAL A 18 -16.14 -29.63 8.24
N VAL A 19 -17.42 -29.28 8.13
CA VAL A 19 -18.49 -29.81 9.01
C VAL A 19 -19.25 -30.85 8.21
N PRO A 20 -19.46 -32.08 8.75
CA PRO A 20 -20.26 -33.11 8.07
C PRO A 20 -21.75 -32.81 8.15
N LEU A 21 -22.44 -33.00 7.04
CA LEU A 21 -23.91 -32.98 6.96
C LEU A 21 -24.53 -34.14 7.77
N VAL A 22 -25.38 -33.78 8.71
CA VAL A 22 -26.37 -34.70 9.27
C VAL A 22 -27.74 -34.26 8.75
N SER A 23 -28.37 -35.13 7.98
CA SER A 23 -29.77 -34.99 7.54
C SER A 23 -30.72 -35.27 8.71
N CYS A 24 -31.60 -34.31 9.03
CA CYS A 24 -32.85 -34.57 9.70
C CYS A 24 -33.98 -33.80 9.01
N THR A 25 -34.88 -34.55 8.41
CA THR A 25 -36.16 -34.08 7.87
C THR A 25 -37.12 -33.78 9.00
N GLY A 26 -37.63 -32.58 9.09
CA GLY A 26 -38.72 -32.18 9.97
C GLY A 26 -39.35 -30.89 9.47
N ALA A 27 -40.51 -31.01 8.83
CA ALA A 27 -41.30 -29.88 8.34
C ALA A 27 -41.96 -29.16 9.52
N MET A 28 -41.66 -27.87 9.70
CA MET A 28 -42.51 -26.94 10.42
C MET A 28 -42.56 -25.61 9.67
N SER A 29 -43.77 -25.24 9.23
CA SER A 29 -44.12 -23.99 8.64
C SER A 29 -44.06 -22.87 9.67
N GLY A 30 -43.06 -21.99 9.55
CA GLY A 30 -42.97 -20.70 10.20
C GLY A 30 -43.00 -19.56 9.16
N PRO A 31 -43.42 -18.34 9.53
CA PRO A 31 -43.71 -17.28 8.57
C PRO A 31 -42.46 -16.88 7.78
N ALA A 32 -42.65 -16.61 6.49
CA ALA A 32 -41.64 -16.18 5.54
C ALA A 32 -40.88 -14.99 6.11
N SER A 33 -39.60 -15.18 6.45
CA SER A 33 -38.65 -14.10 6.59
C SER A 33 -38.60 -13.36 5.25
N GLN A 34 -39.06 -12.10 5.23
CA GLN A 34 -38.79 -11.21 4.13
C GLN A 34 -37.29 -11.14 3.94
N VAL A 35 -36.83 -11.61 2.79
CA VAL A 35 -35.53 -11.27 2.25
C VAL A 35 -35.56 -9.75 2.14
N VAL A 36 -34.88 -9.09 3.08
CA VAL A 36 -34.63 -7.65 2.96
C VAL A 36 -33.74 -7.54 1.74
N ASP A 37 -34.36 -7.12 0.66
CA ASP A 37 -33.70 -6.69 -0.57
C ASP A 37 -32.58 -5.73 -0.13
N ALA A 38 -31.35 -6.07 -0.44
CA ALA A 38 -30.19 -5.20 -0.22
C ALA A 38 -30.38 -4.02 -1.16
N GLY A 39 -31.21 -3.07 -0.74
CA GLY A 39 -31.48 -1.87 -1.47
C GLY A 39 -30.18 -1.27 -1.93
N SER A 40 -30.08 -1.02 -3.23
CA SER A 40 -29.17 -0.10 -3.86
C SER A 40 -29.16 1.17 -2.99
N ALA A 41 -28.17 1.29 -2.10
CA ALA A 41 -27.94 2.50 -1.38
C ALA A 41 -27.41 3.50 -2.43
N ASN A 42 -28.28 4.34 -2.96
CA ASN A 42 -27.91 5.59 -3.60
C ASN A 42 -27.25 6.49 -2.54
N GLY A 43 -26.08 6.08 -2.07
CA GLY A 43 -25.21 6.92 -1.27
C GLY A 43 -24.70 8.04 -2.16
N THR A 44 -25.21 9.24 -1.94
CA THR A 44 -24.62 10.44 -2.53
C THR A 44 -23.30 10.68 -1.83
N TYR A 45 -22.20 10.24 -2.43
CA TYR A 45 -20.86 10.56 -1.96
C TYR A 45 -20.60 12.07 -2.04
N PRO A 46 -19.79 12.64 -1.11
CA PRO A 46 -19.49 14.07 -1.11
C PRO A 46 -18.91 14.56 -2.44
N LYS A 47 -19.26 15.79 -2.81
CA LYS A 47 -18.73 16.46 -4.01
C LYS A 47 -18.07 17.79 -3.63
N PRO A 48 -16.96 18.17 -4.30
CA PRO A 48 -16.25 17.41 -5.33
C PRO A 48 -15.60 16.13 -4.77
N SER A 49 -15.31 15.15 -5.65
CA SER A 49 -14.55 13.94 -5.27
C SER A 49 -13.11 14.30 -4.91
N LEU A 50 -12.44 13.41 -4.17
CA LEU A 50 -11.02 13.59 -3.84
C LEU A 50 -10.17 13.64 -5.11
N ASN A 51 -10.47 12.79 -6.10
CA ASN A 51 -9.77 12.83 -7.37
C ASN A 51 -10.04 14.14 -8.15
N THR A 52 -11.27 14.67 -8.15
CA THR A 52 -11.57 15.96 -8.80
C THR A 52 -10.75 17.10 -8.20
N LEU A 53 -10.48 17.04 -6.90
CA LEU A 53 -9.64 18.04 -6.22
C LEU A 53 -8.18 17.83 -6.57
N ALA A 54 -7.67 16.60 -6.56
CA ALA A 54 -6.30 16.27 -6.92
C ALA A 54 -5.96 16.63 -8.37
N GLN A 55 -6.90 16.40 -9.30
CA GLN A 55 -6.75 16.75 -10.73
C GLN A 55 -6.58 18.26 -11.01
N ARG A 56 -6.87 19.13 -10.05
CA ARG A 56 -6.55 20.57 -10.20
C ARG A 56 -5.06 20.84 -10.21
N ARG A 57 -4.27 19.85 -9.81
CA ARG A 57 -2.80 19.87 -9.73
C ARG A 57 -2.16 18.75 -10.54
N ASP A 58 -2.87 18.30 -11.60
CA ASP A 58 -2.40 17.29 -12.56
C ASP A 58 -1.96 15.96 -11.88
N ARG A 59 -2.59 15.59 -10.76
CA ARG A 59 -2.32 14.33 -10.04
C ARG A 59 -3.60 13.54 -9.79
N TYR A 60 -3.44 12.25 -9.52
CA TYR A 60 -4.54 11.39 -9.10
C TYR A 60 -4.67 11.33 -7.59
N PHE A 61 -5.92 11.21 -7.13
CA PHE A 61 -6.23 10.58 -5.85
C PHE A 61 -6.71 9.16 -6.13
N GLY A 62 -6.08 8.18 -5.46
CA GLY A 62 -6.34 6.77 -5.70
C GLY A 62 -6.42 5.94 -4.43
N THR A 63 -6.56 4.62 -4.61
CA THR A 63 -6.61 3.69 -3.48
C THR A 63 -6.18 2.29 -3.85
N ALA A 64 -5.74 1.52 -2.83
CA ALA A 64 -5.56 0.08 -2.97
C ALA A 64 -6.89 -0.63 -3.21
N ILE A 65 -6.85 -1.66 -4.05
CA ILE A 65 -7.97 -2.55 -4.35
C ILE A 65 -7.48 -3.98 -4.51
N ALA A 66 -8.29 -4.95 -4.06
CA ALA A 66 -7.99 -6.36 -4.21
C ALA A 66 -8.83 -7.04 -5.31
N SER A 67 -8.43 -8.25 -5.71
CA SER A 67 -9.28 -9.21 -6.40
C SER A 67 -9.52 -10.42 -5.49
N THR A 68 -10.79 -10.69 -5.18
CA THR A 68 -11.23 -11.77 -4.29
C THR A 68 -12.33 -12.61 -4.95
N PRO A 69 -12.02 -13.38 -6.02
CA PRO A 69 -13.03 -14.16 -6.73
C PRO A 69 -13.90 -15.00 -5.79
N GLY A 70 -15.22 -14.91 -5.97
CA GLY A 70 -16.21 -15.61 -5.14
C GLY A 70 -16.54 -14.93 -3.80
N ARG A 71 -15.95 -13.78 -3.46
CA ARG A 71 -16.26 -13.00 -2.26
C ARG A 71 -16.67 -11.58 -2.64
N THR A 72 -17.89 -11.19 -2.26
CA THR A 72 -18.44 -9.84 -2.52
C THR A 72 -18.38 -8.92 -1.30
N ASP A 73 -18.05 -9.42 -0.12
CA ASP A 73 -17.81 -8.60 1.08
C ASP A 73 -16.30 -8.50 1.35
N ALA A 74 -15.63 -7.70 0.53
CA ALA A 74 -14.20 -7.40 0.59
C ALA A 74 -13.92 -6.03 -0.03
N GLY A 75 -12.73 -5.49 0.20
CA GLY A 75 -12.21 -4.29 -0.50
C GLY A 75 -11.73 -4.62 -1.91
N SER A 76 -12.58 -5.16 -2.75
CA SER A 76 -12.19 -5.78 -4.01
C SER A 76 -13.08 -5.38 -5.18
N VAL A 77 -12.60 -5.67 -6.39
CA VAL A 77 -13.34 -5.44 -7.65
C VAL A 77 -14.63 -6.27 -7.73
N GLN A 78 -14.78 -7.33 -6.93
CA GLN A 78 -15.98 -8.14 -6.87
C GLN A 78 -17.06 -7.57 -5.92
N ASN A 79 -16.79 -6.49 -5.21
CA ASN A 79 -17.75 -5.83 -4.31
C ASN A 79 -18.36 -4.59 -4.98
N PRO A 80 -19.62 -4.64 -5.47
CA PRO A 80 -20.23 -3.51 -6.19
C PRO A 80 -20.28 -2.23 -5.36
N ARG A 81 -20.60 -2.34 -4.06
CA ARG A 81 -20.68 -1.16 -3.18
C ARG A 81 -19.30 -0.52 -2.98
N TYR A 82 -18.25 -1.32 -2.88
CA TYR A 82 -16.89 -0.81 -2.74
C TYR A 82 -16.41 -0.16 -4.05
N THR A 83 -16.66 -0.80 -5.18
CA THR A 83 -16.31 -0.25 -6.49
C THR A 83 -17.10 1.02 -6.84
N ASP A 84 -18.35 1.14 -6.40
CA ASP A 84 -19.12 2.38 -6.57
C ASP A 84 -18.53 3.56 -5.78
N LEU A 85 -18.04 3.30 -4.56
CA LEU A 85 -17.29 4.29 -3.78
C LEU A 85 -15.98 4.69 -4.48
N ILE A 86 -15.21 3.72 -4.97
CA ILE A 86 -13.94 4.01 -5.66
C ILE A 86 -14.18 4.85 -6.91
N LYS A 87 -15.14 4.50 -7.75
CA LYS A 87 -15.53 5.31 -8.93
C LYS A 87 -15.98 6.71 -8.56
N ALA A 88 -16.58 6.89 -7.38
CA ALA A 88 -17.06 8.20 -6.94
C ALA A 88 -15.94 9.11 -6.43
N GLU A 89 -14.87 8.55 -5.85
CA GLU A 89 -13.82 9.31 -5.15
C GLU A 89 -12.44 9.26 -5.80
N CYS A 90 -12.11 8.18 -6.51
CA CYS A 90 -10.77 7.91 -7.01
C CYS A 90 -10.70 8.01 -8.55
N GLY A 91 -9.51 8.26 -9.08
CA GLY A 91 -9.18 8.17 -10.50
C GLY A 91 -8.08 7.14 -10.79
N MET A 92 -7.49 6.56 -9.74
CA MET A 92 -6.42 5.59 -9.84
C MET A 92 -6.61 4.45 -8.82
N VAL A 93 -6.16 3.26 -9.18
CA VAL A 93 -6.08 2.12 -8.26
C VAL A 93 -4.70 1.49 -8.27
N VAL A 94 -4.37 0.81 -7.15
CA VAL A 94 -3.15 0.02 -7.00
C VAL A 94 -3.52 -1.37 -6.47
N PRO A 95 -2.98 -2.47 -7.02
CA PRO A 95 -3.26 -3.82 -6.50
C PRO A 95 -2.70 -3.97 -5.09
N GLU A 96 -3.53 -4.44 -4.14
CA GLU A 96 -3.09 -4.62 -2.76
C GLU A 96 -2.07 -5.76 -2.62
N ASN A 97 -2.32 -6.91 -3.27
CA ASN A 97 -1.47 -8.10 -3.19
C ASN A 97 -1.28 -8.82 -4.54
N GLU A 98 -2.02 -8.44 -5.55
CA GLU A 98 -2.22 -9.22 -6.78
C GLU A 98 -1.02 -9.17 -7.73
N MET A 99 -0.12 -8.16 -7.58
CA MET A 99 1.10 -8.04 -8.38
C MET A 99 2.36 -8.46 -7.62
N LYS A 100 2.25 -8.76 -6.32
CA LYS A 100 3.41 -9.18 -5.51
C LYS A 100 3.99 -10.49 -6.02
N TRP A 101 5.31 -10.64 -5.98
CA TRP A 101 6.02 -11.79 -6.57
C TRP A 101 5.47 -13.14 -6.10
N GLN A 102 5.19 -13.31 -4.80
CA GLN A 102 4.60 -14.54 -4.27
C GLN A 102 3.21 -14.87 -4.85
N THR A 103 2.49 -13.87 -5.34
CA THR A 103 1.18 -14.06 -5.98
C THR A 103 1.33 -14.40 -7.45
N VAL A 104 2.11 -13.59 -8.20
CA VAL A 104 2.20 -13.77 -9.65
C VAL A 104 3.17 -14.84 -10.08
N ARG A 105 4.12 -15.27 -9.23
CA ARG A 105 5.09 -16.34 -9.53
C ARG A 105 5.18 -17.32 -8.36
N PRO A 106 4.15 -18.16 -8.14
CA PRO A 106 4.07 -19.09 -7.00
C PRO A 106 5.11 -20.20 -7.06
N THR A 107 5.66 -20.54 -8.24
CA THR A 107 6.79 -21.46 -8.42
C THR A 107 7.82 -20.87 -9.38
N PRO A 108 9.04 -21.44 -9.48
CA PRO A 108 10.07 -20.90 -10.39
C PRO A 108 9.62 -20.79 -11.84
N ASP A 109 8.76 -21.69 -12.30
CA ASP A 109 8.39 -21.84 -13.71
C ASP A 109 6.93 -21.45 -14.00
N THR A 110 6.15 -21.10 -12.97
CA THR A 110 4.71 -20.82 -13.12
C THR A 110 4.41 -19.37 -12.83
N TYR A 111 3.64 -18.74 -13.73
CA TYR A 111 3.07 -17.41 -13.52
C TYR A 111 1.53 -17.48 -13.48
N ASP A 112 0.93 -16.81 -12.51
CA ASP A 112 -0.52 -16.64 -12.36
C ASP A 112 -0.86 -15.16 -12.22
N PHE A 113 -1.39 -14.59 -13.29
CA PHE A 113 -1.81 -13.18 -13.32
C PHE A 113 -3.33 -13.02 -13.15
N SER A 114 -4.07 -14.10 -12.93
CA SER A 114 -5.54 -14.10 -12.99
C SER A 114 -6.17 -13.02 -12.11
N ARG A 115 -5.68 -12.86 -10.88
CA ARG A 115 -6.21 -11.87 -9.95
C ARG A 115 -5.84 -10.42 -10.32
N MET A 116 -4.63 -10.22 -10.84
CA MET A 116 -4.23 -8.89 -11.31
C MET A 116 -4.95 -8.54 -12.63
N ASP A 117 -5.21 -9.51 -13.49
CA ASP A 117 -6.01 -9.33 -14.70
C ASP A 117 -7.45 -8.89 -14.39
N ASP A 118 -8.06 -9.40 -13.31
CA ASP A 118 -9.37 -8.93 -12.85
C ASP A 118 -9.35 -7.43 -12.53
N ILE A 119 -8.31 -6.98 -11.81
CA ILE A 119 -8.14 -5.56 -11.47
C ILE A 119 -7.89 -4.74 -12.72
N ALA A 120 -7.00 -5.18 -13.60
CA ALA A 120 -6.67 -4.49 -14.86
C ALA A 120 -7.90 -4.35 -15.76
N ALA A 121 -8.68 -5.42 -15.92
CA ALA A 121 -9.92 -5.40 -16.69
C ALA A 121 -10.97 -4.46 -16.09
N TRP A 122 -11.14 -4.51 -14.77
CA TRP A 122 -12.07 -3.61 -14.07
C TRP A 122 -11.63 -2.15 -14.20
N ALA A 123 -10.36 -1.84 -13.99
CA ALA A 123 -9.82 -0.49 -14.09
C ALA A 123 -10.02 0.08 -15.50
N THR A 124 -9.66 -0.71 -16.53
CA THR A 124 -9.86 -0.34 -17.94
C THR A 124 -11.33 -0.08 -18.27
N ALA A 125 -12.24 -0.93 -17.79
CA ALA A 125 -13.69 -0.78 -18.04
C ALA A 125 -14.30 0.44 -17.34
N ASN A 126 -13.59 1.06 -16.38
CA ASN A 126 -14.08 2.20 -15.60
C ASN A 126 -13.18 3.44 -15.76
N ASP A 127 -12.32 3.50 -16.78
CA ASP A 127 -11.40 4.62 -17.07
C ASP A 127 -10.52 5.00 -15.87
N MET A 128 -10.09 4.00 -15.07
CA MET A 128 -9.21 4.18 -13.93
C MET A 128 -7.75 3.98 -14.34
N ALA A 129 -6.88 4.89 -13.92
CA ALA A 129 -5.44 4.66 -13.98
C ALA A 129 -5.03 3.52 -13.04
N VAL A 130 -3.93 2.86 -13.36
CA VAL A 130 -3.40 1.76 -12.53
C VAL A 130 -1.94 2.03 -12.23
N ARG A 131 -1.56 1.91 -10.94
CA ARG A 131 -0.19 1.94 -10.49
C ARG A 131 0.28 0.52 -10.16
N GLY A 132 1.52 0.17 -10.51
CA GLY A 132 2.07 -1.18 -10.27
C GLY A 132 2.71 -1.30 -8.88
N HIS A 133 2.23 -2.23 -8.07
CA HIS A 133 2.77 -2.53 -6.75
C HIS A 133 2.86 -4.05 -6.53
N THR A 134 4.02 -4.63 -6.44
CA THR A 134 5.37 -4.13 -6.62
C THR A 134 6.18 -5.13 -7.46
N LEU A 135 7.19 -4.67 -8.22
CA LEU A 135 8.02 -5.59 -9.00
C LEU A 135 8.92 -6.42 -8.10
N LEU A 136 9.49 -5.83 -7.04
CA LEU A 136 10.34 -6.52 -6.08
C LEU A 136 10.09 -6.00 -4.66
N TRP A 137 9.45 -6.79 -3.80
CA TRP A 137 9.45 -6.52 -2.36
C TRP A 137 10.70 -7.15 -1.76
N HIS A 138 11.73 -6.32 -1.48
CA HIS A 138 13.07 -6.78 -1.16
C HIS A 138 13.22 -7.27 0.30
N ARG A 139 12.32 -8.20 0.70
CA ARG A 139 12.29 -8.80 2.03
C ARG A 139 12.05 -10.31 1.95
N PRO A 140 12.85 -11.17 2.61
CA PRO A 140 12.70 -12.63 2.56
C PRO A 140 11.30 -13.12 2.95
N GLN A 141 10.66 -12.46 3.92
CA GLN A 141 9.32 -12.83 4.39
C GLN A 141 8.22 -12.65 3.34
N TRP A 142 8.46 -11.81 2.33
CA TRP A 142 7.53 -11.52 1.25
C TRP A 142 7.95 -12.13 -0.09
N PHE A 143 9.06 -12.84 -0.09
CA PHE A 143 9.41 -13.69 -1.23
C PHE A 143 8.52 -14.93 -1.26
N PRO A 144 8.22 -15.51 -2.45
CA PRO A 144 7.68 -16.84 -2.51
C PRO A 144 8.66 -17.82 -1.84
N ASP A 145 8.14 -18.83 -1.15
CA ASP A 145 8.96 -19.75 -0.35
C ASP A 145 10.11 -20.39 -1.15
N TRP A 146 9.85 -20.71 -2.43
CA TRP A 146 10.86 -21.27 -3.31
C TRP A 146 12.06 -20.36 -3.53
N LEU A 147 11.86 -19.03 -3.60
CA LEU A 147 12.95 -18.08 -3.85
C LEU A 147 13.91 -17.97 -2.67
N ASN A 148 13.43 -18.13 -1.45
CA ASN A 148 14.25 -18.12 -0.24
C ASN A 148 15.21 -19.32 -0.15
N THR A 149 14.83 -20.44 -0.76
CA THR A 149 15.56 -21.72 -0.71
C THR A 149 16.08 -22.16 -2.07
N TYR A 150 16.03 -21.26 -3.07
CA TYR A 150 16.43 -21.55 -4.43
C TYR A 150 17.92 -21.88 -4.53
N ASP A 151 18.24 -22.97 -5.24
CA ASP A 151 19.64 -23.31 -5.59
C ASP A 151 20.07 -22.53 -6.84
N PHE A 152 20.89 -21.53 -6.66
CA PHE A 152 21.41 -20.70 -7.76
C PHE A 152 22.53 -21.40 -8.55
N GLY A 153 22.90 -22.62 -8.21
CA GLY A 153 23.86 -23.45 -8.96
C GLY A 153 25.27 -22.89 -8.98
N ALA A 154 26.03 -23.29 -10.02
CA ALA A 154 27.47 -22.96 -10.16
C ALA A 154 27.74 -21.50 -10.55
N ASN A 155 26.73 -20.79 -11.11
CA ASN A 155 26.85 -19.40 -11.56
C ASN A 155 25.77 -18.54 -10.89
N PRO A 156 25.84 -18.33 -9.55
CA PRO A 156 24.74 -17.76 -8.78
C PRO A 156 24.37 -16.33 -9.22
N VAL A 157 25.33 -15.51 -9.60
CA VAL A 157 25.09 -14.15 -10.10
C VAL A 157 24.21 -14.19 -11.34
N THR A 158 24.62 -14.92 -12.37
CA THR A 158 23.88 -15.02 -13.64
C THR A 158 22.47 -15.57 -13.44
N GLU A 159 22.31 -16.54 -12.54
CA GLU A 159 21.00 -17.13 -12.28
C GLU A 159 20.06 -16.19 -11.52
N ALA A 160 20.59 -15.43 -10.54
CA ALA A 160 19.83 -14.40 -9.84
C ALA A 160 19.41 -13.25 -10.79
N GLU A 161 20.34 -12.79 -11.64
CA GLU A 161 20.07 -11.81 -12.68
C GLU A 161 18.95 -12.29 -13.64
N ARG A 162 19.02 -13.58 -14.06
CA ARG A 162 17.98 -14.16 -14.92
C ARG A 162 16.62 -14.14 -14.24
N LEU A 163 16.51 -14.56 -12.97
CA LEU A 163 15.25 -14.62 -12.23
C LEU A 163 14.62 -13.25 -12.05
N VAL A 164 15.39 -12.23 -11.68
CA VAL A 164 14.93 -10.85 -11.50
C VAL A 164 14.50 -10.27 -12.85
N THR A 165 15.34 -10.39 -13.87
CA THR A 165 15.07 -9.86 -15.21
C THR A 165 13.82 -10.49 -15.83
N GLU A 166 13.70 -11.81 -15.74
CA GLU A 166 12.53 -12.52 -16.28
C GLU A 166 11.24 -12.11 -15.57
N HIS A 167 11.28 -11.99 -14.24
CA HIS A 167 10.11 -11.59 -13.47
C HIS A 167 9.64 -10.19 -13.85
N ILE A 168 10.54 -9.22 -13.83
CA ILE A 168 10.21 -7.82 -14.16
C ILE A 168 9.66 -7.72 -15.58
N ARG A 169 10.34 -8.31 -16.57
CA ARG A 169 9.88 -8.28 -17.98
C ARG A 169 8.50 -8.90 -18.15
N LYS A 170 8.24 -10.06 -17.55
CA LYS A 170 6.93 -10.71 -17.67
C LYS A 170 5.79 -9.88 -17.06
N VAL A 171 6.04 -9.19 -15.94
CA VAL A 171 5.04 -8.32 -15.32
C VAL A 171 4.82 -7.07 -16.16
N THR A 172 5.88 -6.38 -16.56
CA THR A 172 5.78 -5.12 -17.31
C THR A 172 5.24 -5.32 -18.72
N ASP A 173 5.68 -6.37 -19.44
CA ASP A 173 5.17 -6.69 -20.79
C ASP A 173 3.66 -6.98 -20.77
N ARG A 174 3.17 -7.65 -19.69
CA ARG A 174 1.74 -7.99 -19.59
C ARG A 174 0.84 -6.78 -19.46
N TYR A 175 1.29 -5.75 -18.77
CA TYR A 175 0.51 -4.54 -18.47
C TYR A 175 1.06 -3.31 -19.21
N ASP A 176 1.81 -3.55 -20.29
CA ASP A 176 2.30 -2.47 -21.15
C ASP A 176 1.15 -1.60 -21.66
N GLY A 177 1.36 -0.28 -21.65
CA GLY A 177 0.35 0.71 -22.02
C GLY A 177 -0.76 0.96 -20.99
N LEU A 178 -0.91 0.09 -19.97
CA LEU A 178 -1.86 0.29 -18.86
C LEU A 178 -1.19 0.92 -17.64
N ILE A 179 -0.01 0.41 -17.27
CA ILE A 179 0.70 0.83 -16.05
C ILE A 179 1.97 1.58 -16.44
N THR A 180 2.05 2.84 -16.02
CA THR A 180 3.17 3.73 -16.34
C THR A 180 3.98 4.18 -15.12
N SER A 181 3.58 3.81 -13.91
CA SER A 181 4.29 4.06 -12.65
C SER A 181 4.35 2.78 -11.83
N TYR A 182 5.55 2.37 -11.41
CA TYR A 182 5.76 1.13 -10.64
C TYR A 182 6.61 1.38 -9.39
N ASP A 183 6.20 0.75 -8.29
CA ASP A 183 7.12 0.45 -7.19
C ASP A 183 8.07 -0.64 -7.67
N VAL A 184 9.24 -0.21 -8.15
CA VAL A 184 10.25 -1.16 -8.67
C VAL A 184 10.83 -1.99 -7.53
N VAL A 185 11.19 -1.31 -6.45
CA VAL A 185 11.64 -1.95 -5.21
C VAL A 185 10.85 -1.38 -4.03
N ASN A 186 10.35 -2.27 -3.20
CA ASN A 186 9.63 -1.95 -1.98
C ASN A 186 10.42 -2.40 -0.75
N GLU A 187 10.54 -1.51 0.25
CA GLU A 187 11.03 -1.76 1.62
C GLU A 187 12.37 -2.50 1.70
N ALA A 188 13.40 -1.96 1.07
CA ALA A 188 14.71 -2.61 1.06
C ALA A 188 15.58 -2.35 2.29
N ILE A 189 15.16 -1.46 3.20
CA ILE A 189 15.93 -1.08 4.39
C ILE A 189 15.50 -1.90 5.62
N ASP A 190 16.50 -2.44 6.34
CA ASP A 190 16.32 -3.08 7.64
C ASP A 190 16.26 -2.00 8.73
N HIS A 191 15.10 -1.87 9.37
CA HIS A 191 14.86 -0.89 10.43
C HIS A 191 15.82 -1.02 11.62
N ASP A 192 16.25 -2.25 11.94
CA ASP A 192 17.09 -2.50 13.11
C ASP A 192 18.60 -2.39 12.79
N ARG A 193 19.00 -2.64 11.55
CA ARG A 193 20.40 -2.81 11.15
C ARG A 193 21.03 -1.63 10.41
N ASN A 194 20.25 -0.63 10.03
CA ASN A 194 20.72 0.54 9.26
C ASN A 194 21.35 0.20 7.91
N SER A 195 20.90 -0.83 7.24
CA SER A 195 21.46 -1.30 5.99
C SER A 195 20.39 -1.92 5.13
N PRO A 196 20.61 -2.01 3.82
CA PRO A 196 19.75 -2.80 2.95
C PRO A 196 19.64 -4.25 3.43
N ILE A 197 18.44 -4.82 3.28
CA ILE A 197 18.11 -6.17 3.73
C ILE A 197 18.86 -7.20 2.89
N GLU A 198 19.47 -8.19 3.55
CA GLU A 198 20.04 -9.34 2.88
C GLU A 198 18.95 -10.36 2.52
N THR A 199 18.92 -10.78 1.26
CA THR A 199 17.98 -11.76 0.71
C THR A 199 18.73 -12.92 0.04
N SER A 200 18.02 -13.96 -0.42
CA SER A 200 18.63 -15.02 -1.24
C SER A 200 19.23 -14.47 -2.54
N LEU A 201 18.53 -13.51 -3.17
CA LEU A 201 19.02 -12.82 -4.38
C LEU A 201 20.30 -12.03 -4.10
N SER A 202 20.31 -11.24 -3.01
CA SER A 202 21.49 -10.42 -2.69
C SER A 202 22.72 -11.26 -2.30
N ARG A 203 22.52 -12.38 -1.62
CA ARG A 203 23.62 -13.35 -1.37
C ARG A 203 24.17 -13.93 -2.66
N ALA A 204 23.29 -14.25 -3.62
CA ALA A 204 23.70 -14.77 -4.92
C ALA A 204 24.45 -13.72 -5.76
N MET A 205 24.01 -12.45 -5.72
CA MET A 205 24.57 -11.34 -6.51
C MET A 205 25.72 -10.61 -5.80
N GLY A 206 25.98 -10.89 -4.53
CA GLY A 206 27.08 -10.32 -3.75
C GLY A 206 26.70 -9.07 -2.92
N SER A 207 25.59 -8.40 -3.20
CA SER A 207 25.06 -7.32 -2.35
C SER A 207 23.59 -7.02 -2.61
N PRO A 208 22.86 -6.41 -1.63
CA PRO A 208 21.51 -5.90 -1.85
C PRO A 208 21.44 -4.82 -2.92
N GLU A 209 22.43 -3.93 -2.97
CA GLU A 209 22.50 -2.83 -3.96
C GLU A 209 22.57 -3.37 -5.38
N ALA A 210 23.28 -4.48 -5.62
CA ALA A 210 23.34 -5.10 -6.95
C ALA A 210 21.96 -5.57 -7.42
N VAL A 211 21.14 -6.13 -6.53
CA VAL A 211 19.78 -6.55 -6.84
C VAL A 211 18.88 -5.34 -7.11
N ILE A 212 18.98 -4.30 -6.29
CA ILE A 212 18.20 -3.06 -6.43
C ILE A 212 18.55 -2.38 -7.76
N ASP A 213 19.82 -2.20 -8.04
CA ASP A 213 20.29 -1.55 -9.28
C ASP A 213 19.85 -2.35 -10.53
N LEU A 214 19.95 -3.68 -10.49
CA LEU A 214 19.44 -4.54 -11.57
C LEU A 214 17.95 -4.36 -11.78
N ALA A 215 17.15 -4.37 -10.69
CA ALA A 215 15.70 -4.24 -10.80
C ALA A 215 15.31 -2.91 -11.49
N PHE A 216 15.92 -1.79 -11.08
CA PHE A 216 15.68 -0.48 -11.69
C PHE A 216 16.17 -0.40 -13.14
N ASN A 217 17.34 -0.96 -13.46
CA ASN A 217 17.86 -0.94 -14.83
C ASN A 217 16.96 -1.75 -15.76
N VAL A 218 16.54 -2.96 -15.37
CA VAL A 218 15.61 -3.77 -16.16
C VAL A 218 14.25 -3.08 -16.31
N ALA A 219 13.73 -2.47 -15.22
CA ALA A 219 12.49 -1.72 -15.29
C ALA A 219 12.60 -0.53 -16.27
N ARG A 220 13.72 0.18 -16.29
CA ARG A 220 13.95 1.30 -17.23
C ARG A 220 14.05 0.84 -18.67
N GLU A 221 14.65 -0.34 -18.93
CA GLU A 221 14.67 -0.92 -20.29
C GLU A 221 13.25 -1.21 -20.79
N GLN A 222 12.36 -1.70 -19.91
CA GLN A 222 10.98 -2.02 -20.26
C GLN A 222 10.08 -0.79 -20.33
N LEU A 223 10.34 0.21 -19.51
CA LEU A 223 9.53 1.41 -19.33
C LEU A 223 10.41 2.66 -19.53
N PRO A 224 10.81 2.96 -20.79
CA PRO A 224 11.72 4.09 -21.07
C PRO A 224 11.20 5.45 -20.55
N ASN A 225 9.89 5.63 -20.55
CA ASN A 225 9.21 6.85 -20.11
C ASN A 225 8.35 6.63 -18.84
N GLY A 226 8.38 5.44 -18.25
CA GLY A 226 7.62 5.13 -17.03
C GLY A 226 8.28 5.72 -15.80
N GLN A 227 7.47 5.96 -14.77
CA GLN A 227 7.96 6.41 -13.47
C GLN A 227 8.41 5.21 -12.63
N LEU A 228 9.67 5.20 -12.23
CA LEU A 228 10.29 4.16 -11.44
C LEU A 228 10.48 4.63 -10.00
N VAL A 229 9.77 3.99 -9.08
CA VAL A 229 9.65 4.41 -7.69
C VAL A 229 10.38 3.44 -6.77
N TYR A 230 11.16 3.99 -5.83
CA TYR A 230 11.54 3.28 -4.62
C TYR A 230 10.46 3.57 -3.56
N ASN A 231 9.77 2.56 -3.04
CA ASN A 231 8.68 2.72 -2.08
C ASN A 231 9.08 2.18 -0.71
N ASP A 232 8.82 2.94 0.36
CA ASP A 232 9.16 2.49 1.72
C ASP A 232 8.24 3.10 2.78
N TYR A 233 8.19 2.44 3.96
CA TYR A 233 7.38 2.87 5.09
C TYR A 233 8.10 3.94 5.88
N MET A 234 7.67 5.16 5.77
CA MET A 234 8.07 6.25 6.65
C MET A 234 6.98 7.31 6.67
N SER A 235 7.02 8.13 7.68
CA SER A 235 6.30 9.39 7.79
C SER A 235 6.98 10.26 8.87
N TRP A 236 6.32 11.30 9.31
CA TRP A 236 6.94 12.33 10.14
C TRP A 236 7.02 12.04 11.65
N GLU A 237 6.68 10.83 12.10
CA GLU A 237 6.84 10.44 13.49
C GLU A 237 8.32 10.37 13.88
N PRO A 238 8.68 10.82 15.10
CA PRO A 238 10.07 10.80 15.57
C PRO A 238 10.72 9.40 15.49
N ALA A 239 9.93 8.35 15.66
CA ALA A 239 10.40 6.97 15.56
C ALA A 239 10.91 6.59 14.16
N HIS A 240 10.42 7.25 13.09
CA HIS A 240 10.84 7.00 11.71
C HIS A 240 12.11 7.75 11.31
N ARG A 241 12.63 8.68 12.14
CA ARG A 241 13.78 9.52 11.79
C ARG A 241 14.97 8.73 11.29
N LYS A 242 15.35 7.69 12.01
CA LYS A 242 16.49 6.85 11.64
C LYS A 242 16.25 6.12 10.32
N HIS A 243 15.04 5.62 10.10
CA HIS A 243 14.67 4.96 8.85
C HIS A 243 14.73 5.94 7.67
N CYS A 244 14.28 7.18 7.84
CA CYS A 244 14.45 8.24 6.85
C CYS A 244 15.92 8.48 6.49
N ASP A 245 16.81 8.57 7.50
CA ASP A 245 18.26 8.72 7.25
C ASP A 245 18.87 7.54 6.48
N ASP A 246 18.35 6.31 6.71
CA ASP A 246 18.81 5.11 6.01
C ASP A 246 18.30 5.07 4.56
N VAL A 247 17.06 5.48 4.32
CA VAL A 247 16.48 5.63 2.98
C VAL A 247 17.25 6.70 2.18
N LEU A 248 17.56 7.85 2.79
CA LEU A 248 18.38 8.89 2.12
C LEU A 248 19.72 8.32 1.66
N ARG A 249 20.43 7.57 2.52
CA ARG A 249 21.72 6.95 2.14
C ARG A 249 21.56 5.96 0.98
N LEU A 250 20.46 5.19 0.95
CA LEU A 250 20.17 4.30 -0.17
C LEU A 250 19.97 5.09 -1.47
N LEU A 251 19.10 6.12 -1.45
CA LEU A 251 18.79 6.95 -2.62
C LEU A 251 20.04 7.68 -3.15
N GLU A 252 20.84 8.29 -2.27
CA GLU A 252 22.12 8.87 -2.63
C GLU A 252 23.08 7.84 -3.28
N GLY A 253 23.13 6.61 -2.70
CA GLY A 253 23.90 5.51 -3.26
C GLY A 253 23.43 5.15 -4.67
N MET A 254 22.13 5.03 -4.88
CA MET A 254 21.52 4.78 -6.20
C MET A 254 21.88 5.89 -7.21
N LYS A 255 21.72 7.15 -6.83
CA LYS A 255 22.10 8.30 -7.70
C LYS A 255 23.58 8.28 -8.06
N ARG A 256 24.48 8.00 -7.10
CA ARG A 256 25.94 7.91 -7.38
C ARG A 256 26.29 6.77 -8.33
N ARG A 257 25.57 5.66 -8.29
CA ARG A 257 25.76 4.50 -9.20
C ARG A 257 25.07 4.68 -10.56
N GLY A 258 24.24 5.73 -10.70
CA GLY A 258 23.47 5.98 -11.92
C GLY A 258 22.23 5.10 -12.05
N THR A 259 21.74 4.53 -10.96
CA THR A 259 20.50 3.76 -10.92
C THR A 259 19.31 4.66 -11.29
N PRO A 260 18.47 4.26 -12.26
CA PRO A 260 17.44 5.12 -12.82
C PRO A 260 16.17 5.20 -11.94
N VAL A 261 16.30 5.74 -10.73
CA VAL A 261 15.18 6.03 -9.83
C VAL A 261 14.63 7.43 -10.11
N ASP A 262 13.31 7.54 -10.26
CA ASP A 262 12.63 8.82 -10.57
C ASP A 262 11.96 9.43 -9.34
N ALA A 263 11.50 8.59 -8.40
CA ALA A 263 10.70 9.06 -7.28
C ALA A 263 10.88 8.21 -6.02
N LEU A 264 10.57 8.83 -4.88
CA LEU A 264 10.34 8.16 -3.59
C LEU A 264 8.85 8.03 -3.35
N GLY A 265 8.38 6.79 -3.20
CA GLY A 265 7.07 6.48 -2.65
C GLY A 265 7.13 6.48 -1.12
N ILE A 266 6.32 7.30 -0.51
CA ILE A 266 6.16 7.40 0.93
C ILE A 266 4.85 6.69 1.28
N GLN A 267 4.93 5.52 1.94
CA GLN A 267 3.71 4.77 2.27
C GLN A 267 2.75 5.58 3.14
N SER A 268 3.27 6.37 4.05
CA SER A 268 2.45 7.26 4.90
C SER A 268 1.43 6.48 5.76
N HIS A 269 1.83 5.32 6.29
CA HIS A 269 1.07 4.60 7.31
C HIS A 269 1.26 5.28 8.67
N ILE A 270 0.47 6.32 8.93
CA ILE A 270 0.60 7.17 10.12
C ILE A 270 0.42 6.35 11.42
N GLU A 271 1.29 6.58 12.41
CA GLU A 271 1.31 5.85 13.68
C GLU A 271 0.89 6.72 14.86
N MET A 272 -0.36 6.60 15.32
CA MET A 272 -0.81 7.17 16.59
C MET A 272 -0.77 6.09 17.69
N PHE A 273 0.46 5.58 17.97
CA PHE A 273 0.68 4.55 18.99
C PHE A 273 0.82 5.14 20.40
N GLU A 274 1.06 6.42 20.50
CA GLU A 274 1.11 7.22 21.71
C GLU A 274 0.49 8.59 21.46
N ILE A 275 0.16 9.31 22.52
CA ILE A 275 -0.36 10.68 22.45
C ILE A 275 0.67 11.59 23.08
N ASP A 276 1.10 12.62 22.34
CA ASP A 276 1.89 13.70 22.87
C ASP A 276 1.02 14.59 23.78
N PRO A 277 1.32 14.70 25.08
CA PRO A 277 0.51 15.49 26.01
C PRO A 277 0.46 16.98 25.67
N ALA A 278 1.43 17.49 24.91
CA ALA A 278 1.49 18.91 24.55
C ALA A 278 0.55 19.25 23.40
N THR A 279 0.32 18.31 22.50
CA THR A 279 -0.50 18.52 21.29
C THR A 279 -1.85 17.81 21.33
N GLY A 280 -1.99 16.78 22.17
CA GLY A 280 -3.18 15.93 22.25
C GLY A 280 -3.37 14.98 21.06
N VAL A 281 -2.36 14.87 20.19
CA VAL A 281 -2.33 13.99 19.01
C VAL A 281 -1.08 13.12 19.03
N GLY A 282 -0.90 12.23 18.06
CA GLY A 282 0.33 11.46 17.90
C GLY A 282 1.54 12.38 17.70
N PRO A 283 2.74 12.01 18.19
CA PRO A 283 3.93 12.84 18.06
C PRO A 283 4.34 12.95 16.58
N TYR A 284 4.82 14.13 16.18
CA TYR A 284 5.36 14.37 14.86
C TYR A 284 6.56 15.35 14.92
N ALA A 285 7.47 15.18 13.98
CA ALA A 285 8.72 15.95 13.87
C ALA A 285 8.73 16.71 12.52
N GLU A 286 7.87 17.74 12.40
CA GLU A 286 7.64 18.45 11.13
C GLU A 286 8.93 19.02 10.53
N ARG A 287 9.78 19.65 11.36
CA ARG A 287 11.03 20.27 10.89
C ARG A 287 11.97 19.22 10.27
N GLU A 288 12.14 18.09 10.95
CA GLU A 288 13.01 17.00 10.51
C GLU A 288 12.43 16.30 9.28
N TRP A 289 11.09 16.22 9.21
CA TRP A 289 10.39 15.70 8.05
C TRP A 289 10.59 16.60 6.82
N ARG A 290 10.46 17.90 6.96
CA ARG A 290 10.73 18.85 5.88
C ARG A 290 12.19 18.77 5.42
N GLN A 291 13.15 18.64 6.33
CA GLN A 291 14.56 18.41 5.96
C GLN A 291 14.73 17.16 5.11
N PHE A 292 14.08 16.06 5.50
CA PHE A 292 14.09 14.81 4.71
C PHE A 292 13.52 15.03 3.31
N LEU A 293 12.37 15.67 3.19
CA LEU A 293 11.74 15.97 1.90
C LEU A 293 12.61 16.90 1.04
N ASP A 294 13.25 17.91 1.64
CA ASP A 294 14.17 18.82 0.97
C ASP A 294 15.39 18.07 0.38
N GLU A 295 15.94 17.11 1.14
CA GLU A 295 17.06 16.28 0.67
C GLU A 295 16.63 15.36 -0.49
N VAL A 296 15.46 14.72 -0.40
CA VAL A 296 14.93 13.87 -1.48
C VAL A 296 14.69 14.68 -2.75
N THR A 297 13.98 15.82 -2.63
CA THR A 297 13.68 16.67 -3.79
C THR A 297 14.94 17.35 -4.33
N GLY A 298 15.90 17.68 -3.46
CA GLY A 298 17.22 18.20 -3.84
C GLY A 298 18.06 17.21 -4.67
N MET A 299 17.81 15.90 -4.57
CA MET A 299 18.39 14.88 -5.45
C MET A 299 17.71 14.83 -6.84
N GLY A 300 16.68 15.65 -7.08
CA GLY A 300 15.88 15.65 -8.30
C GLY A 300 14.87 14.49 -8.35
N LEU A 301 14.47 13.96 -7.21
CA LEU A 301 13.43 12.93 -7.11
C LEU A 301 12.06 13.54 -6.90
N ARG A 302 11.04 12.89 -7.45
CA ARG A 302 9.63 13.19 -7.19
C ARG A 302 9.20 12.49 -5.89
N LEU A 303 8.08 12.90 -5.33
CA LEU A 303 7.44 12.32 -4.14
C LEU A 303 6.08 11.73 -4.52
N LEU A 304 5.69 10.64 -3.89
CA LEU A 304 4.32 10.11 -3.92
C LEU A 304 3.88 9.79 -2.50
N ILE A 305 2.59 9.98 -2.21
CA ILE A 305 1.93 9.32 -1.08
C ILE A 305 1.29 8.05 -1.62
N THR A 306 1.79 6.87 -1.21
CA THR A 306 1.45 5.61 -1.89
C THR A 306 0.44 4.75 -1.15
N GLU A 307 0.34 4.87 0.20
CA GLU A 307 -0.39 3.89 1.02
C GLU A 307 -1.02 4.53 2.28
N PHE A 308 -1.50 5.78 2.17
CA PHE A 308 -1.95 6.54 3.32
C PHE A 308 -3.07 5.85 4.10
N ASP A 309 -2.84 5.64 5.39
CA ASP A 309 -3.82 5.29 6.41
C ASP A 309 -3.32 5.70 7.82
N VAL A 310 -4.16 5.52 8.86
CA VAL A 310 -3.85 5.96 10.22
C VAL A 310 -4.08 4.82 11.22
N LYS A 311 -3.04 4.46 11.96
CA LYS A 311 -3.08 3.49 13.06
C LYS A 311 -3.49 4.23 14.34
N ASP A 312 -4.76 4.15 14.73
CA ASP A 312 -5.39 4.96 15.78
C ASP A 312 -5.33 4.35 17.21
N LYS A 313 -4.34 3.50 17.46
CA LYS A 313 -4.23 2.62 18.63
C LYS A 313 -4.33 3.34 19.98
N ALA A 314 -3.69 4.51 20.12
CA ALA A 314 -3.66 5.25 21.38
C ALA A 314 -4.82 6.25 21.54
N LEU A 315 -5.65 6.43 20.51
CA LEU A 315 -6.75 7.39 20.55
C LEU A 315 -7.91 6.92 21.44
N PRO A 316 -8.74 7.85 21.97
CA PRO A 316 -9.89 7.53 22.82
C PRO A 316 -10.87 6.56 22.14
N ALA A 317 -11.70 5.86 22.94
CA ALA A 317 -12.71 4.95 22.44
C ALA A 317 -13.89 5.68 21.77
N THR A 318 -14.16 6.93 22.14
CA THR A 318 -15.26 7.74 21.60
C THR A 318 -15.05 7.99 20.11
N VAL A 319 -15.96 7.48 19.27
CA VAL A 319 -15.83 7.54 17.80
C VAL A 319 -15.68 8.98 17.29
N ALA A 320 -16.53 9.90 17.73
CA ALA A 320 -16.50 11.30 17.26
C ALA A 320 -15.16 12.00 17.59
N GLU A 321 -14.66 11.80 18.80
CA GLU A 321 -13.38 12.36 19.24
C GLU A 321 -12.21 11.76 18.46
N ARG A 322 -12.22 10.44 18.27
CA ARG A 322 -11.21 9.72 17.52
C ARG A 322 -11.17 10.14 16.05
N ASP A 323 -12.34 10.19 15.39
CA ASP A 323 -12.43 10.61 14.00
C ASP A 323 -11.99 12.08 13.79
N GLN A 324 -12.28 12.97 14.76
CA GLN A 324 -11.85 14.35 14.68
C GLN A 324 -10.33 14.46 14.87
N THR A 325 -9.74 13.75 15.85
CA THR A 325 -8.30 13.75 16.07
C THR A 325 -7.53 13.22 14.85
N ILE A 326 -8.02 12.14 14.23
CA ILE A 326 -7.47 11.61 12.97
C ILE A 326 -7.55 12.67 11.86
N ALA A 327 -8.69 13.35 11.74
CA ALA A 327 -8.88 14.37 10.71
C ALA A 327 -7.93 15.56 10.87
N ASP A 328 -7.78 16.07 12.10
CA ASP A 328 -6.89 17.19 12.41
C ASP A 328 -5.43 16.85 12.13
N TYR A 329 -5.00 15.63 12.46
CA TYR A 329 -3.65 15.15 12.17
C TYR A 329 -3.44 14.93 10.66
N THR A 330 -4.42 14.32 9.99
CA THR A 330 -4.42 14.15 8.53
C THR A 330 -4.29 15.48 7.82
N ARG A 331 -5.06 16.51 8.25
CA ARG A 331 -5.00 17.83 7.64
C ARG A 331 -3.59 18.42 7.72
N ARG A 332 -2.98 18.39 8.91
CA ARG A 332 -1.61 18.90 9.11
C ARG A 332 -0.59 18.15 8.25
N TYR A 333 -0.68 16.83 8.20
CA TYR A 333 0.23 16.02 7.40
C TYR A 333 0.12 16.35 5.90
N PHE A 334 -1.11 16.45 5.40
CA PHE A 334 -1.35 16.80 4.00
C PHE A 334 -0.93 18.24 3.69
N ASP A 335 -1.16 19.20 4.60
CA ASP A 335 -0.69 20.58 4.41
C ASP A 335 0.84 20.62 4.23
N VAL A 336 1.59 19.87 5.04
CA VAL A 336 3.06 19.77 4.91
C VAL A 336 3.47 19.10 3.60
N MET A 337 2.83 18.01 3.21
CA MET A 337 3.14 17.30 1.94
C MET A 337 2.80 18.17 0.71
N LEU A 338 1.71 18.92 0.75
CA LEU A 338 1.27 19.79 -0.31
C LEU A 338 2.09 21.10 -0.43
N ASP A 339 2.87 21.47 0.58
CA ASP A 339 3.91 22.52 0.43
C ASP A 339 5.00 22.11 -0.58
N TYR A 340 5.11 20.81 -0.89
CA TYR A 340 5.99 20.27 -1.94
C TYR A 340 5.24 20.00 -3.26
N ASP A 341 4.20 20.76 -3.55
CA ASP A 341 3.28 20.57 -4.68
C ASP A 341 3.99 20.38 -6.02
N ASP A 342 5.05 21.15 -6.30
CA ASP A 342 5.85 21.04 -7.53
C ASP A 342 6.60 19.70 -7.66
N HIS A 343 6.76 18.96 -6.57
CA HIS A 343 7.45 17.68 -6.49
C HIS A 343 6.54 16.49 -6.16
N LEU A 344 5.33 16.74 -5.66
CA LEU A 344 4.40 15.70 -5.23
C LEU A 344 3.53 15.25 -6.41
N ASP A 345 3.64 14.00 -6.76
CA ASP A 345 2.81 13.34 -7.77
C ASP A 345 1.51 12.75 -7.13
N ASP A 346 1.17 11.51 -7.43
CA ASP A 346 -0.08 10.91 -7.00
C ASP A 346 -0.19 10.68 -5.49
N ILE A 347 -1.43 10.65 -5.01
CA ILE A 347 -1.78 10.43 -3.61
C ILE A 347 -2.75 9.25 -3.52
N LEU A 348 -2.34 8.18 -2.83
CA LEU A 348 -3.15 6.97 -2.67
C LEU A 348 -3.38 6.65 -1.19
N ALA A 349 -4.63 6.34 -0.86
CA ALA A 349 -4.99 5.71 0.40
C ALA A 349 -4.78 4.19 0.32
N TRP A 350 -4.45 3.52 1.45
CA TRP A 350 -4.36 2.07 1.46
C TRP A 350 -5.69 1.44 1.86
N GLY A 351 -6.71 1.62 1.00
CA GLY A 351 -8.10 1.25 1.23
C GLY A 351 -8.97 2.43 1.63
N MET A 352 -10.25 2.37 1.25
CA MET A 352 -11.20 3.46 1.46
C MET A 352 -12.16 3.23 2.63
N VAL A 353 -12.32 1.99 3.10
CA VAL A 353 -13.35 1.60 4.08
C VAL A 353 -12.74 0.82 5.24
N ASP A 354 -12.99 1.27 6.47
CA ASP A 354 -12.37 0.74 7.69
C ASP A 354 -12.39 -0.79 7.77
N LYS A 355 -13.54 -1.44 7.58
CA LYS A 355 -13.68 -2.90 7.75
C LYS A 355 -12.83 -3.74 6.80
N PHE A 356 -12.39 -3.19 5.68
CA PHE A 356 -11.59 -3.91 4.70
C PHE A 356 -10.11 -3.58 4.76
N ASN A 357 -9.73 -2.57 5.56
CA ASN A 357 -8.35 -2.14 5.67
C ASN A 357 -7.51 -3.19 6.43
N TRP A 358 -6.27 -3.37 5.99
CA TRP A 358 -5.32 -4.32 6.56
C TRP A 358 -5.05 -4.11 8.06
N LEU A 359 -5.23 -2.89 8.57
CA LEU A 359 -5.03 -2.53 9.97
C LEU A 359 -5.95 -3.33 10.91
N GLN A 360 -7.09 -3.85 10.44
CA GLN A 360 -7.96 -4.71 11.24
C GLN A 360 -7.30 -6.04 11.60
N TYR A 361 -6.29 -6.47 10.83
CA TYR A 361 -5.60 -7.75 10.97
C TYR A 361 -4.14 -7.61 11.37
N PHE A 362 -3.58 -6.40 11.33
CA PHE A 362 -2.20 -6.12 11.69
C PHE A 362 -2.06 -5.94 13.20
N ASP A 363 -1.50 -6.95 13.89
CA ASP A 363 -1.43 -6.98 15.35
C ASP A 363 -0.86 -5.72 16.02
N PRO A 364 0.21 -5.07 15.49
CA PRO A 364 0.72 -3.85 16.07
C PRO A 364 -0.27 -2.68 16.06
N ALA A 365 -1.19 -2.62 15.09
CA ALA A 365 -2.20 -1.56 14.96
C ALA A 365 -3.46 -1.85 15.77
N LYS A 366 -3.71 -3.11 16.16
CA LYS A 366 -4.89 -3.50 16.92
C LYS A 366 -4.99 -2.76 18.24
N ARG A 367 -6.19 -2.29 18.53
CA ARG A 367 -6.53 -1.58 19.76
C ARG A 367 -6.69 -2.55 20.93
N ALA A 368 -6.23 -2.15 22.11
CA ALA A 368 -6.36 -2.95 23.33
C ALA A 368 -7.81 -3.07 23.80
N ASP A 369 -8.68 -2.13 23.42
CA ASP A 369 -10.11 -2.14 23.75
C ASP A 369 -10.96 -3.02 22.81
N GLY A 370 -10.34 -3.63 21.79
CA GLY A 370 -11.00 -4.51 20.82
C GLY A 370 -11.90 -3.77 19.82
N LEU A 371 -11.89 -2.44 19.82
CA LEU A 371 -12.64 -1.64 18.86
C LEU A 371 -11.96 -1.69 17.48
N GLU A 372 -12.76 -1.48 16.43
CA GLU A 372 -12.30 -1.34 15.05
C GLU A 372 -11.31 -0.18 14.90
N VAL A 373 -10.23 -0.40 14.13
CA VAL A 373 -9.32 0.66 13.70
C VAL A 373 -10.02 1.53 12.67
N ARG A 374 -9.96 2.86 12.81
CA ARG A 374 -10.69 3.82 11.98
C ARG A 374 -9.76 4.64 11.08
N GLY A 375 -8.81 3.97 10.44
CA GLY A 375 -7.70 4.58 9.74
C GLY A 375 -7.94 4.99 8.28
N THR A 376 -9.17 4.87 7.73
CA THR A 376 -9.47 5.15 6.33
C THR A 376 -10.48 6.30 6.15
N PRO A 377 -10.67 6.87 4.95
CA PRO A 377 -11.59 8.00 4.74
C PRO A 377 -13.08 7.69 4.99
N TYR A 378 -13.49 6.43 4.92
CA TYR A 378 -14.89 6.01 5.08
C TYR A 378 -15.04 4.98 6.19
N SER A 379 -16.14 5.07 6.94
CA SER A 379 -16.50 4.10 7.98
C SER A 379 -16.85 2.73 7.38
N SER A 380 -16.94 1.70 8.23
CA SER A 380 -17.42 0.36 7.84
C SER A 380 -18.85 0.35 7.30
N ALA A 381 -19.63 1.41 7.56
CA ALA A 381 -20.95 1.66 6.96
C ALA A 381 -20.90 2.42 5.63
N TYR A 382 -19.71 2.78 5.13
CA TYR A 382 -19.48 3.61 3.94
C TYR A 382 -19.92 5.08 4.11
N GLU A 383 -19.91 5.58 5.32
CA GLU A 383 -20.15 6.98 5.61
C GLU A 383 -18.83 7.75 5.55
N ALA A 384 -18.84 8.91 4.89
CA ALA A 384 -17.67 9.78 4.85
C ALA A 384 -17.31 10.27 6.26
N LYS A 385 -16.07 10.08 6.66
CA LYS A 385 -15.56 10.53 7.97
C LYS A 385 -14.95 11.93 7.89
N ALA A 386 -14.68 12.52 9.04
CA ALA A 386 -13.96 13.80 9.14
C ALA A 386 -12.59 13.76 8.41
N MET A 387 -11.91 12.62 8.40
CA MET A 387 -10.68 12.38 7.63
C MET A 387 -10.85 12.66 6.13
N ARG A 388 -11.95 12.17 5.51
CA ARG A 388 -12.24 12.46 4.10
C ARG A 388 -12.38 13.96 3.85
N THR A 389 -13.04 14.66 4.78
CA THR A 389 -13.22 16.12 4.69
C THR A 389 -11.88 16.83 4.82
N ALA A 390 -11.02 16.42 5.77
CA ALA A 390 -9.68 16.99 5.97
C ALA A 390 -8.80 16.85 4.71
N ILE A 391 -8.81 15.67 4.06
CA ILE A 391 -8.10 15.45 2.78
C ILE A 391 -8.66 16.39 1.70
N ALA A 392 -9.98 16.46 1.57
CA ALA A 392 -10.63 17.32 0.56
C ALA A 392 -10.29 18.80 0.74
N GLU A 393 -10.28 19.29 1.97
CA GLU A 393 -9.95 20.66 2.29
C GLU A 393 -8.46 20.95 2.02
N ALA A 394 -7.56 20.03 2.37
CA ALA A 394 -6.14 20.17 2.06
C ALA A 394 -5.91 20.25 0.53
N LEU A 395 -6.49 19.33 -0.24
CA LEU A 395 -6.42 19.35 -1.71
C LEU A 395 -7.06 20.59 -2.35
N ALA A 396 -8.06 21.19 -1.69
CA ALA A 396 -8.73 22.39 -2.20
C ALA A 396 -7.96 23.67 -1.93
N THR A 397 -7.15 23.72 -0.86
CA THR A 397 -6.41 24.91 -0.43
C THR A 397 -4.97 24.98 -0.95
N ALA A 398 -4.40 23.89 -1.43
CA ALA A 398 -3.14 23.87 -2.14
C ALA A 398 -3.30 24.69 -3.43
N ALA A 399 -2.99 26.01 -3.37
CA ALA A 399 -3.21 26.95 -4.44
C ALA A 399 -1.90 27.53 -4.94
#